data_8565f80615f01208e36374b47d46b973
#
_entry.id   8565f80615f01208e36374b47d46b973
#
_cell.length_a   1.000
_cell.length_b   1.000
_cell.length_c   1.000
_cell.angle_alpha   90.00
_cell.angle_beta   90.00
_cell.angle_gamma   90.00
#
_symmetry.space_group_name_H-M   'P 1'
#
loop_
_entity.id
_entity.type
_entity.pdbx_description
1 polymer ?
#
loop_
_entity_poly.entity_id
_entity_poly.type
_entity_poly.pdbx_seq_one_letter_code
_entity_poly.pdbx_strand_id
1 'polypeptide(L)'
;QTAEFFSNHATKSSTCHILAVGINQYKNSKLNLNYARSDAESFSKVMNDKTSPLFKNIEIRTLYDQDATRQKILATLDEMAGKMAQEDVFIFYYAGHGSMVDNRFFFIPTEGLRLYDASALNKEAIEATLLQEKFKQIKALKQLIIMDACQSGGSVELLAARGANEEKAIAQLSRSAGIHVMASAGSEQFATEFSVLGHGLFTDVLLKAL
;
A
#
# COMPACT_ATOMS: atom_id res chain seq x y z
N GLN A 1 30.33 -11.05 19.77
CA GLN A 1 29.53 -12.24 20.13
C GLN A 1 28.00 -12.02 19.98
N THR A 2 27.53 -10.78 19.82
CA THR A 2 26.09 -10.49 19.65
C THR A 2 25.61 -10.56 18.18
N ALA A 3 26.49 -10.47 17.21
CA ALA A 3 26.12 -10.51 15.79
C ALA A 3 25.82 -11.92 15.25
N GLU A 4 26.40 -12.96 15.85
CA GLU A 4 26.17 -14.35 15.42
C GLU A 4 24.82 -14.94 15.88
N PHE A 5 24.21 -14.36 16.92
CA PHE A 5 22.95 -14.87 17.46
C PHE A 5 21.74 -14.57 16.57
N PHE A 6 21.84 -13.58 15.70
CA PHE A 6 20.74 -13.19 14.78
C PHE A 6 20.81 -13.85 13.40
N SER A 7 21.91 -14.49 13.01
CA SER A 7 22.09 -14.97 11.63
C SER A 7 21.62 -16.40 11.37
N ASN A 8 21.35 -17.23 12.39
CA ASN A 8 21.23 -18.67 12.14
C ASN A 8 19.85 -19.32 12.39
N HIS A 9 18.82 -18.64 12.87
CA HIS A 9 17.59 -19.35 13.24
C HIS A 9 16.27 -18.80 12.71
N ALA A 10 16.21 -17.65 12.03
CA ALA A 10 14.92 -17.04 11.73
C ALA A 10 14.41 -17.19 10.29
N THR A 11 15.23 -17.56 9.32
CA THR A 11 14.92 -17.22 7.92
C THR A 11 14.52 -18.36 6.98
N LYS A 12 14.69 -19.61 7.35
CA LYS A 12 14.42 -20.71 6.40
C LYS A 12 13.05 -21.39 6.52
N SER A 13 12.22 -21.00 7.46
CA SER A 13 10.89 -21.60 7.66
C SER A 13 9.74 -20.69 7.23
N SER A 14 9.96 -19.37 7.18
CA SER A 14 8.91 -18.38 6.95
C SER A 14 8.70 -18.07 5.46
N THR A 15 7.46 -17.72 5.13
CA THR A 15 7.06 -17.23 3.81
C THR A 15 6.89 -15.71 3.85
N CYS A 16 7.34 -15.03 2.77
CA CYS A 16 7.01 -13.63 2.54
C CYS A 16 5.79 -13.55 1.64
N HIS A 17 4.70 -13.03 2.16
CA HIS A 17 3.47 -12.80 1.40
C HIS A 17 3.37 -11.33 1.01
N ILE A 18 3.18 -11.06 -0.27
CA ILE A 18 3.11 -9.71 -0.81
C ILE A 18 1.81 -9.54 -1.58
N LEU A 19 1.03 -8.54 -1.24
CA LEU A 19 -0.06 -8.04 -2.07
C LEU A 19 0.34 -6.68 -2.63
N ALA A 20 0.54 -6.59 -3.94
CA ALA A 20 0.86 -5.36 -4.64
C ALA A 20 -0.32 -4.90 -5.50
N VAL A 21 -0.79 -3.69 -5.23
CA VAL A 21 -1.89 -3.03 -5.93
C VAL A 21 -1.35 -1.82 -6.67
N GLY A 22 -1.63 -1.72 -7.98
CA GLY A 22 -1.21 -0.57 -8.80
C GLY A 22 -2.30 -0.16 -9.78
N ILE A 23 -2.79 1.08 -9.70
CA ILE A 23 -3.95 1.53 -10.46
C ILE A 23 -3.61 2.76 -11.27
N ASN A 24 -3.47 2.57 -12.60
CA ASN A 24 -3.36 3.63 -13.58
C ASN A 24 -4.72 3.99 -14.17
N GLN A 25 -5.60 3.00 -14.34
CA GLN A 25 -6.85 3.15 -15.06
C GLN A 25 -8.04 3.08 -14.10
N TYR A 26 -8.75 4.19 -14.00
CA TYR A 26 -9.97 4.32 -13.20
C TYR A 26 -11.21 4.37 -14.09
N LYS A 27 -12.35 3.97 -13.54
CA LYS A 27 -13.65 4.10 -14.22
C LYS A 27 -13.94 5.55 -14.60
N ASN A 28 -13.51 6.50 -13.78
CA ASN A 28 -13.45 7.91 -14.14
C ASN A 28 -12.06 8.19 -14.75
N SER A 29 -11.98 8.28 -16.09
CA SER A 29 -10.71 8.50 -16.79
C SER A 29 -9.97 9.79 -16.41
N LYS A 30 -10.64 10.76 -15.76
CA LYS A 30 -10.00 11.97 -15.23
C LYS A 30 -9.09 11.66 -14.01
N LEU A 31 -9.23 10.49 -13.44
CA LEU A 31 -8.40 9.99 -12.33
C LEU A 31 -7.24 9.11 -12.81
N ASN A 32 -7.06 8.92 -14.10
CA ASN A 32 -6.00 8.08 -14.61
C ASN A 32 -4.62 8.60 -14.19
N LEU A 33 -3.74 7.68 -13.83
CA LEU A 33 -2.34 7.90 -13.48
C LEU A 33 -1.43 7.28 -14.54
N ASN A 34 -0.14 7.58 -14.49
CA ASN A 34 0.81 7.09 -15.49
C ASN A 34 1.71 5.97 -14.96
N TYR A 35 2.07 5.99 -13.66
CA TYR A 35 3.13 5.12 -13.15
C TYR A 35 2.71 4.16 -12.03
N ALA A 36 1.54 4.32 -11.40
CA ALA A 36 1.14 3.51 -10.26
C ALA A 36 1.18 1.99 -10.54
N ARG A 37 0.80 1.57 -11.75
CA ARG A 37 0.91 0.18 -12.18
C ARG A 37 2.36 -0.25 -12.33
N SER A 38 3.19 0.50 -13.07
CA SER A 38 4.61 0.17 -13.27
C SER A 38 5.39 0.16 -11.96
N ASP A 39 5.00 1.00 -11.01
CA ASP A 39 5.56 1.04 -9.67
C ASP A 39 5.28 -0.25 -8.90
N ALA A 40 4.03 -0.72 -8.91
CA ALA A 40 3.66 -1.97 -8.27
C ALA A 40 4.30 -3.20 -8.95
N GLU A 41 4.44 -3.18 -10.28
CA GLU A 41 5.14 -4.22 -11.04
C GLU A 41 6.62 -4.27 -10.67
N SER A 42 7.30 -3.12 -10.66
CA SER A 42 8.72 -3.01 -10.33
C SER A 42 8.99 -3.36 -8.87
N PHE A 43 8.14 -2.89 -7.95
CA PHE A 43 8.21 -3.27 -6.54
C PHE A 43 8.11 -4.80 -6.37
N SER A 44 7.11 -5.43 -6.99
CA SER A 44 6.92 -6.88 -6.92
C SER A 44 8.14 -7.65 -7.42
N LYS A 45 8.74 -7.21 -8.54
CA LYS A 45 9.94 -7.82 -9.11
C LYS A 45 11.14 -7.68 -8.18
N VAL A 46 11.43 -6.47 -7.71
CA VAL A 46 12.58 -6.21 -6.81
C VAL A 46 12.43 -6.99 -5.52
N MET A 47 11.22 -7.01 -4.94
CA MET A 47 10.96 -7.79 -3.73
C MET A 47 11.19 -9.28 -3.95
N ASN A 48 10.71 -9.85 -5.05
CA ASN A 48 10.99 -11.25 -5.38
C ASN A 48 12.49 -11.54 -5.43
N ASP A 49 13.25 -10.69 -6.12
CA ASP A 49 14.69 -10.90 -6.32
C ASP A 49 15.49 -10.71 -5.02
N LYS A 50 15.15 -9.71 -4.22
CA LYS A 50 15.89 -9.35 -3.01
C LYS A 50 15.51 -10.19 -1.79
N THR A 51 14.26 -10.67 -1.69
CA THR A 51 13.81 -11.43 -0.54
C THR A 51 14.00 -12.94 -0.69
N SER A 52 14.21 -13.44 -1.91
CA SER A 52 14.40 -14.88 -2.16
C SER A 52 15.54 -15.54 -1.35
N PRO A 53 16.65 -14.86 -0.99
CA PRO A 53 17.64 -15.42 -0.09
C PRO A 53 17.21 -15.48 1.38
N LEU A 54 16.20 -14.66 1.78
CA LEU A 54 15.80 -14.45 3.17
C LEU A 54 14.65 -15.37 3.62
N PHE A 55 13.80 -15.78 2.68
CA PHE A 55 12.60 -16.57 2.96
C PHE A 55 12.63 -17.93 2.26
N LYS A 56 11.93 -18.89 2.86
CA LYS A 56 11.75 -20.21 2.23
C LYS A 56 10.91 -20.12 0.96
N ASN A 57 9.85 -19.33 1.01
CA ASN A 57 8.95 -19.10 -0.11
C ASN A 57 8.60 -17.60 -0.18
N ILE A 58 8.26 -17.17 -1.39
CA ILE A 58 7.71 -15.84 -1.64
C ILE A 58 6.40 -16.04 -2.40
N GLU A 59 5.31 -15.53 -1.86
CA GLU A 59 3.99 -15.54 -2.48
C GLU A 59 3.59 -14.11 -2.83
N ILE A 60 3.60 -13.76 -4.11
CA ILE A 60 3.22 -12.45 -4.61
C ILE A 60 1.86 -12.55 -5.29
N ARG A 61 0.93 -11.72 -4.84
CA ARG A 61 -0.34 -11.44 -5.49
C ARG A 61 -0.33 -10.03 -6.00
N THR A 62 -0.75 -9.84 -7.24
CA THR A 62 -0.81 -8.54 -7.88
C THR A 62 -2.21 -8.23 -8.37
N LEU A 63 -2.67 -7.01 -8.14
CA LEU A 63 -3.94 -6.52 -8.64
C LEU A 63 -3.69 -5.18 -9.35
N TYR A 64 -3.87 -5.16 -10.66
CA TYR A 64 -3.61 -4.00 -11.49
C TYR A 64 -4.87 -3.53 -12.20
N ASP A 65 -5.04 -2.23 -12.31
CA ASP A 65 -6.10 -1.58 -13.09
C ASP A 65 -7.48 -2.22 -12.85
N GLN A 66 -8.11 -2.83 -13.87
CA GLN A 66 -9.45 -3.42 -13.78
C GLN A 66 -9.55 -4.56 -12.76
N ASP A 67 -8.43 -5.17 -12.39
CA ASP A 67 -8.40 -6.20 -11.35
C ASP A 67 -8.33 -5.62 -9.94
N ALA A 68 -7.92 -4.37 -9.78
CA ALA A 68 -7.83 -3.69 -8.49
C ALA A 68 -9.19 -3.13 -8.02
N THR A 69 -10.24 -3.96 -8.07
CA THR A 69 -11.56 -3.62 -7.56
C THR A 69 -11.60 -3.72 -6.04
N ARG A 70 -12.50 -2.95 -5.39
CA ARG A 70 -12.72 -3.03 -3.95
C ARG A 70 -12.94 -4.46 -3.49
N GLN A 71 -13.81 -5.17 -4.20
CA GLN A 71 -14.15 -6.56 -3.87
C GLN A 71 -12.94 -7.49 -3.99
N LYS A 72 -12.17 -7.40 -5.09
CA LYS A 72 -10.98 -8.25 -5.29
C LYS A 72 -9.88 -7.96 -4.28
N ILE A 73 -9.61 -6.68 -3.97
CA ILE A 73 -8.59 -6.32 -2.97
C ILE A 73 -8.94 -6.95 -1.62
N LEU A 74 -10.18 -6.77 -1.14
CA LEU A 74 -10.62 -7.31 0.15
C LEU A 74 -10.65 -8.85 0.16
N ALA A 75 -11.15 -9.47 -0.91
CA ALA A 75 -11.19 -10.93 -1.03
C ALA A 75 -9.78 -11.55 -1.08
N THR A 76 -8.83 -10.89 -1.78
CA THR A 76 -7.44 -11.35 -1.83
C THR A 76 -6.78 -11.26 -0.45
N LEU A 77 -7.05 -10.19 0.31
CA LEU A 77 -6.56 -10.08 1.69
C LEU A 77 -7.11 -11.20 2.58
N ASP A 78 -8.39 -11.52 2.47
CA ASP A 78 -9.02 -12.61 3.24
C ASP A 78 -8.42 -13.98 2.86
N GLU A 79 -8.23 -14.23 1.57
CA GLU A 79 -7.61 -15.47 1.08
C GLU A 79 -6.17 -15.62 1.61
N MET A 80 -5.38 -14.54 1.53
CA MET A 80 -4.00 -14.54 2.00
C MET A 80 -3.91 -14.69 3.52
N ALA A 81 -4.77 -14.00 4.27
CA ALA A 81 -4.81 -14.09 5.74
C ALA A 81 -5.05 -15.53 6.23
N GLY A 82 -5.87 -16.30 5.50
CA GLY A 82 -6.14 -17.71 5.83
C GLY A 82 -4.93 -18.64 5.67
N LYS A 83 -3.91 -18.24 4.91
CA LYS A 83 -2.71 -19.07 4.62
C LYS A 83 -1.51 -18.73 5.48
N MET A 84 -1.48 -17.55 6.09
CA MET A 84 -0.31 -17.05 6.82
C MET A 84 -0.17 -17.68 8.20
N ALA A 85 1.07 -17.98 8.58
CA ALA A 85 1.49 -18.36 9.93
C ALA A 85 2.08 -17.16 10.69
N GLN A 86 2.33 -17.32 12.00
CA GLN A 86 2.83 -16.22 12.84
C GLN A 86 4.26 -15.79 12.47
N GLU A 87 5.08 -16.73 12.03
CA GLU A 87 6.45 -16.50 11.61
C GLU A 87 6.59 -15.86 10.22
N ASP A 88 5.51 -15.82 9.43
CA ASP A 88 5.51 -15.23 8.10
C ASP A 88 5.62 -13.70 8.16
N VAL A 89 5.93 -13.12 7.01
CA VAL A 89 5.95 -11.68 6.80
C VAL A 89 4.88 -11.32 5.78
N PHE A 90 4.09 -10.30 6.07
CA PHE A 90 3.11 -9.76 5.14
C PHE A 90 3.50 -8.34 4.71
N ILE A 91 3.46 -8.09 3.41
CA ILE A 91 3.70 -6.77 2.83
C ILE A 91 2.51 -6.40 1.95
N PHE A 92 1.91 -5.27 2.25
CA PHE A 92 0.89 -4.65 1.42
C PHE A 92 1.49 -3.41 0.75
N TYR A 93 1.58 -3.42 -0.57
CA TYR A 93 1.99 -2.28 -1.38
C TYR A 93 0.79 -1.73 -2.15
N TYR A 94 0.59 -0.43 -2.07
CA TYR A 94 -0.47 0.25 -2.79
C TYR A 94 0.07 1.49 -3.50
N ALA A 95 -0.10 1.54 -4.82
CA ALA A 95 0.14 2.72 -5.64
C ALA A 95 -1.16 3.11 -6.37
N GLY A 96 -1.62 4.36 -6.14
CA GLY A 96 -2.89 4.83 -6.66
C GLY A 96 -3.40 6.08 -5.94
N HIS A 97 -4.68 6.40 -6.11
CA HIS A 97 -5.27 7.53 -5.40
C HIS A 97 -5.65 7.21 -3.97
N GLY A 98 -5.40 8.19 -3.09
CA GLY A 98 -5.96 8.28 -1.76
C GLY A 98 -6.89 9.50 -1.63
N SER A 99 -7.82 9.48 -0.71
CA SER A 99 -8.67 10.61 -0.41
C SER A 99 -8.92 10.76 1.08
N MET A 100 -8.90 12.00 1.57
CA MET A 100 -9.30 12.37 2.94
C MET A 100 -10.64 13.07 2.92
N VAL A 101 -11.63 12.47 3.58
CA VAL A 101 -12.95 13.10 3.79
C VAL A 101 -13.38 12.84 5.22
N ASP A 102 -13.86 13.88 5.92
CA ASP A 102 -14.33 13.81 7.31
C ASP A 102 -13.31 13.14 8.27
N ASN A 103 -12.03 13.48 8.14
CA ASN A 103 -10.92 12.90 8.90
C ASN A 103 -10.74 11.37 8.72
N ARG A 104 -11.26 10.80 7.64
CA ARG A 104 -11.12 9.39 7.27
C ARG A 104 -10.35 9.28 5.98
N PHE A 105 -9.37 8.37 5.95
CA PHE A 105 -8.59 8.09 4.75
C PHE A 105 -9.21 6.92 3.99
N PHE A 106 -9.29 7.09 2.67
CA PHE A 106 -9.84 6.12 1.75
C PHE A 106 -8.84 5.78 0.65
N PHE A 107 -8.59 4.50 0.43
CA PHE A 107 -7.93 3.96 -0.75
C PHE A 107 -8.95 3.85 -1.88
N ILE A 108 -8.61 4.36 -3.04
CA ILE A 108 -9.53 4.45 -4.19
C ILE A 108 -9.29 3.30 -5.16
N PRO A 109 -10.16 2.28 -5.21
CA PRO A 109 -10.06 1.21 -6.20
C PRO A 109 -10.39 1.70 -7.62
N THR A 110 -10.21 0.83 -8.60
CA THR A 110 -10.45 1.17 -10.01
C THR A 110 -11.88 1.67 -10.30
N GLU A 111 -12.87 1.29 -9.48
CA GLU A 111 -14.27 1.74 -9.62
C GLU A 111 -14.48 3.20 -9.17
N GLY A 112 -13.51 3.81 -8.53
CA GLY A 112 -13.62 5.16 -7.97
C GLY A 112 -14.06 6.19 -9.00
N LEU A 113 -15.14 6.90 -8.68
CA LEU A 113 -15.73 7.94 -9.55
C LEU A 113 -15.52 9.34 -8.99
N ARG A 114 -15.52 9.49 -7.64
CA ARG A 114 -15.48 10.77 -6.96
C ARG A 114 -14.60 10.70 -5.71
N LEU A 115 -13.58 11.54 -5.67
CA LEU A 115 -12.58 11.52 -4.57
C LEU A 115 -13.03 12.27 -3.30
N TYR A 116 -14.05 13.14 -3.39
CA TYR A 116 -14.43 14.04 -2.29
C TYR A 116 -15.91 13.94 -1.90
N ASP A 117 -16.60 12.90 -2.34
CA ASP A 117 -17.99 12.63 -2.00
C ASP A 117 -18.02 11.50 -0.95
N ALA A 118 -18.27 11.86 0.31
CA ALA A 118 -18.30 10.91 1.42
C ALA A 118 -19.28 9.74 1.19
N SER A 119 -20.44 10.00 0.54
CA SER A 119 -21.43 8.97 0.26
C SER A 119 -20.93 7.97 -0.81
N ALA A 120 -20.26 8.47 -1.85
CA ALA A 120 -19.65 7.62 -2.88
C ALA A 120 -18.47 6.83 -2.29
N LEU A 121 -17.57 7.48 -1.53
CA LEU A 121 -16.41 6.83 -0.92
C LEU A 121 -16.79 5.70 0.02
N ASN A 122 -17.82 5.86 0.85
CA ASN A 122 -18.29 4.79 1.74
C ASN A 122 -18.75 3.53 0.98
N LYS A 123 -19.21 3.66 -0.26
CA LYS A 123 -19.68 2.54 -1.08
C LYS A 123 -18.58 1.94 -1.96
N GLU A 124 -17.76 2.79 -2.56
CA GLU A 124 -16.85 2.45 -3.65
C GLU A 124 -15.39 2.31 -3.19
N ALA A 125 -14.99 3.05 -2.16
CA ALA A 125 -13.61 3.07 -1.68
C ALA A 125 -13.39 2.12 -0.48
N ILE A 126 -12.12 1.93 -0.12
CA ILE A 126 -11.72 1.12 1.04
C ILE A 126 -11.24 2.08 2.12
N GLU A 127 -12.02 2.24 3.19
CA GLU A 127 -11.60 3.03 4.33
C GLU A 127 -10.40 2.40 5.05
N ALA A 128 -9.46 3.21 5.52
CA ALA A 128 -8.27 2.75 6.22
C ALA A 128 -8.59 1.91 7.46
N THR A 129 -9.65 2.23 8.17
CA THR A 129 -10.14 1.43 9.31
C THR A 129 -10.56 0.02 8.91
N LEU A 130 -11.21 -0.14 7.75
CA LEU A 130 -11.57 -1.46 7.22
C LEU A 130 -10.32 -2.27 6.86
N LEU A 131 -9.30 -1.65 6.23
CA LEU A 131 -8.03 -2.33 5.99
C LEU A 131 -7.33 -2.72 7.29
N GLN A 132 -7.32 -1.84 8.29
CA GLN A 132 -6.77 -2.15 9.60
C GLN A 132 -7.44 -3.38 10.23
N GLU A 133 -8.76 -3.50 10.13
CA GLU A 133 -9.49 -4.67 10.62
C GLU A 133 -9.08 -5.94 9.87
N LYS A 134 -8.88 -5.87 8.55
CA LYS A 134 -8.36 -6.99 7.77
C LYS A 134 -6.95 -7.38 8.18
N PHE A 135 -6.06 -6.41 8.38
CA PHE A 135 -4.69 -6.67 8.82
C PHE A 135 -4.59 -7.28 10.21
N LYS A 136 -5.51 -6.94 11.13
CA LYS A 136 -5.62 -7.59 12.45
C LYS A 136 -5.99 -9.08 12.37
N GLN A 137 -6.63 -9.53 11.29
CA GLN A 137 -6.98 -10.92 11.08
C GLN A 137 -5.81 -11.74 10.50
N ILE A 138 -4.79 -11.08 9.97
CA ILE A 138 -3.57 -11.71 9.47
C ILE A 138 -2.74 -12.20 10.65
N LYS A 139 -2.39 -13.48 10.63
CA LYS A 139 -1.61 -14.10 11.72
C LYS A 139 -0.14 -13.69 11.75
N ALA A 140 0.42 -13.28 10.59
CA ALA A 140 1.81 -12.85 10.50
C ALA A 140 2.08 -11.69 11.47
N LEU A 141 3.06 -11.87 12.36
CA LEU A 141 3.41 -10.88 13.38
C LEU A 141 4.18 -9.68 12.83
N LYS A 142 4.74 -9.81 11.63
CA LYS A 142 5.49 -8.75 10.95
C LYS A 142 4.70 -8.33 9.72
N GLN A 143 4.17 -7.12 9.75
CA GLN A 143 3.38 -6.57 8.66
C GLN A 143 3.93 -5.21 8.25
N LEU A 144 4.11 -5.00 6.95
CA LEU A 144 4.55 -3.74 6.36
C LEU A 144 3.52 -3.25 5.35
N ILE A 145 3.06 -2.02 5.54
CA ILE A 145 2.18 -1.33 4.62
C ILE A 145 3.01 -0.24 3.93
N ILE A 146 3.06 -0.28 2.61
CA ILE A 146 3.74 0.72 1.79
C ILE A 146 2.69 1.40 0.92
N MET A 147 2.61 2.73 1.05
CA MET A 147 1.60 3.53 0.37
C MET A 147 2.27 4.59 -0.50
N ASP A 148 2.14 4.43 -1.80
CA ASP A 148 2.44 5.46 -2.79
C ASP A 148 1.11 6.05 -3.30
N ALA A 149 0.43 6.75 -2.40
CA ALA A 149 -0.90 7.29 -2.65
C ALA A 149 -0.83 8.81 -2.76
N CYS A 150 -0.97 9.31 -3.98
CA CYS A 150 -1.04 10.73 -4.24
C CYS A 150 -2.44 11.26 -3.93
N GLN A 151 -2.52 12.35 -3.17
CA GLN A 151 -3.77 13.12 -3.12
C GLN A 151 -3.87 14.00 -4.36
N SER A 152 -4.78 13.68 -5.26
CA SER A 152 -5.06 14.54 -6.40
C SER A 152 -6.07 15.62 -6.04
N GLY A 153 -5.58 16.87 -6.01
CA GLY A 153 -6.43 18.06 -6.14
C GLY A 153 -6.94 18.70 -4.85
N GLY A 154 -6.50 19.91 -4.62
CA GLY A 154 -7.02 20.88 -3.66
C GLY A 154 -6.21 22.17 -3.71
N SER A 155 -6.80 23.32 -3.34
CA SER A 155 -6.05 24.56 -3.20
C SER A 155 -5.03 24.44 -2.06
N VAL A 156 -3.89 25.11 -2.20
CA VAL A 156 -2.74 25.04 -1.27
C VAL A 156 -3.11 25.25 0.20
N GLU A 157 -4.10 26.10 0.49
CA GLU A 157 -4.57 26.37 1.86
C GLU A 157 -5.35 25.23 2.50
N LEU A 158 -6.09 24.45 1.69
CA LEU A 158 -6.78 23.24 2.15
C LEU A 158 -5.84 22.05 2.35
N LEU A 159 -4.69 22.05 1.68
CA LEU A 159 -3.69 20.98 1.74
C LEU A 159 -2.95 20.94 3.08
N ALA A 160 -2.56 22.10 3.64
CA ALA A 160 -1.83 22.16 4.91
C ALA A 160 -2.65 21.65 6.11
N ALA A 161 -3.95 21.98 6.17
CA ALA A 161 -4.83 21.46 7.22
C ALA A 161 -5.16 19.97 7.07
N ARG A 162 -5.13 19.44 5.84
CA ARG A 162 -5.39 18.05 5.52
C ARG A 162 -4.20 17.14 5.85
N GLY A 163 -2.96 17.59 5.65
CA GLY A 163 -1.76 16.78 5.90
C GLY A 163 -1.65 16.27 7.33
N ALA A 164 -1.91 17.10 8.34
CA ALA A 164 -1.89 16.67 9.73
C ALA A 164 -2.97 15.62 10.07
N ASN A 165 -4.12 15.68 9.39
CA ASN A 165 -5.19 14.69 9.57
C ASN A 165 -4.90 13.39 8.83
N GLU A 166 -4.25 13.47 7.67
CA GLU A 166 -3.78 12.32 6.91
C GLU A 166 -2.71 11.54 7.68
N GLU A 167 -1.71 12.22 8.21
CA GLU A 167 -0.69 11.60 9.06
C GLU A 167 -1.32 10.88 10.25
N LYS A 168 -2.35 11.46 10.89
CA LYS A 168 -3.08 10.80 11.97
C LYS A 168 -3.85 9.58 11.50
N ALA A 169 -4.51 9.65 10.34
CA ALA A 169 -5.28 8.53 9.79
C ALA A 169 -4.36 7.38 9.36
N ILE A 170 -3.22 7.70 8.74
CA ILE A 170 -2.19 6.73 8.38
C ILE A 170 -1.53 6.15 9.63
N ALA A 171 -1.23 6.97 10.65
CA ALA A 171 -0.70 6.51 11.92
C ALA A 171 -1.68 5.58 12.67
N GLN A 172 -2.98 5.66 12.41
CA GLN A 172 -3.94 4.70 12.96
C GLN A 172 -3.73 3.29 12.42
N LEU A 173 -3.30 3.12 11.16
CA LEU A 173 -2.96 1.80 10.60
C LEU A 173 -1.85 1.12 11.38
N SER A 174 -0.87 1.88 11.88
CA SER A 174 0.28 1.35 12.64
C SER A 174 0.00 1.08 14.11
N ARG A 175 -1.17 1.43 14.65
CA ARG A 175 -1.49 1.24 16.08
C ARG A 175 -1.66 -0.22 16.53
N SER A 176 -1.75 -1.15 15.59
CA SER A 176 -1.75 -2.57 15.92
C SER A 176 -0.30 -3.08 16.07
N ALA A 177 -0.03 -3.89 17.08
CA ALA A 177 1.30 -4.45 17.29
C ALA A 177 1.79 -5.22 16.05
N GLY A 178 3.00 -4.91 15.60
CA GLY A 178 3.63 -5.58 14.44
C GLY A 178 3.31 -4.99 13.08
N ILE A 179 2.50 -3.93 12.98
CA ILE A 179 2.23 -3.23 11.72
C ILE A 179 3.13 -2.00 11.60
N HIS A 180 3.94 -1.96 10.56
CA HIS A 180 4.73 -0.80 10.16
C HIS A 180 4.13 -0.16 8.92
N VAL A 181 4.15 1.17 8.84
CA VAL A 181 3.62 1.92 7.69
C VAL A 181 4.70 2.81 7.13
N MET A 182 4.91 2.73 5.82
CA MET A 182 5.69 3.67 5.02
C MET A 182 4.74 4.33 4.02
N ALA A 183 4.68 5.64 4.02
CA ALA A 183 3.86 6.39 3.08
C ALA A 183 4.70 7.43 2.34
N SER A 184 4.36 7.69 1.08
CA SER A 184 4.88 8.86 0.37
C SER A 184 4.49 10.11 1.13
N ALA A 185 5.38 11.10 1.17
CA ALA A 185 5.25 12.28 2.01
C ALA A 185 3.91 13.00 1.83
N GLY A 186 3.45 13.58 2.95
CA GLY A 186 2.16 14.26 3.07
C GLY A 186 2.01 15.50 2.17
N SER A 187 0.90 16.13 2.34
CA SER A 187 0.17 17.15 1.58
C SER A 187 0.91 18.31 0.91
N GLU A 188 2.14 18.59 1.25
CA GLU A 188 2.90 19.71 0.65
C GLU A 188 3.76 19.29 -0.56
N GLN A 189 3.95 18.00 -0.77
CA GLN A 189 4.68 17.51 -1.92
C GLN A 189 3.70 16.76 -2.82
N PHE A 190 3.35 17.40 -3.93
CA PHE A 190 2.75 16.67 -5.05
C PHE A 190 3.64 15.47 -5.32
N ALA A 191 3.07 14.26 -5.33
CA ALA A 191 3.76 13.13 -5.91
C ALA A 191 4.03 13.48 -7.36
N THR A 192 5.22 13.99 -7.59
CA THR A 192 5.62 14.49 -8.90
C THR A 192 5.94 13.25 -9.72
N GLU A 193 5.10 12.96 -10.68
CA GLU A 193 5.41 12.00 -11.72
C GLU A 193 6.52 12.60 -12.58
N PHE A 194 7.73 12.11 -12.42
CA PHE A 194 8.84 12.46 -13.30
C PHE A 194 8.85 11.50 -14.48
N SER A 195 8.44 11.97 -15.65
CA SER A 195 8.46 11.21 -16.91
C SER A 195 9.84 10.63 -17.24
N VAL A 196 10.91 11.25 -16.74
CA VAL A 196 12.30 10.80 -16.93
C VAL A 196 12.64 9.56 -16.12
N LEU A 197 11.99 9.34 -14.99
CA LEU A 197 12.27 8.20 -14.10
C LEU A 197 11.45 6.94 -14.44
N GLY A 198 10.32 7.10 -15.15
CA GLY A 198 9.40 5.99 -15.44
C GLY A 198 8.66 5.45 -14.20
N HIS A 199 8.79 6.15 -13.06
CA HIS A 199 8.24 5.82 -11.75
C HIS A 199 7.78 7.05 -10.99
N GLY A 200 6.90 6.87 -10.01
CA GLY A 200 6.66 7.85 -8.96
C GLY A 200 7.93 8.05 -8.12
N LEU A 201 8.17 9.27 -7.65
CA LEU A 201 9.41 9.60 -6.92
C LEU A 201 9.61 8.72 -5.68
N PHE A 202 8.56 8.46 -4.91
CA PHE A 202 8.64 7.62 -3.71
C PHE A 202 9.09 6.21 -4.07
N THR A 203 8.44 5.60 -5.06
CA THR A 203 8.79 4.25 -5.50
C THR A 203 10.19 4.17 -6.10
N ASP A 204 10.63 5.17 -6.89
CA ASP A 204 12.00 5.22 -7.41
C ASP A 204 13.05 5.23 -6.28
N VAL A 205 12.84 6.05 -5.25
CA VAL A 205 13.73 6.09 -4.07
C VAL A 205 13.69 4.77 -3.30
N LEU A 206 12.50 4.19 -3.09
CA LEU A 206 12.33 2.91 -2.41
C LEU A 206 13.07 1.79 -3.14
N LEU A 207 12.92 1.68 -4.46
CA LEU A 207 13.58 0.65 -5.27
C LEU A 207 15.11 0.76 -5.27
N LYS A 208 15.64 1.97 -5.17
CA LYS A 208 17.09 2.22 -5.06
C LYS A 208 17.64 1.89 -3.67
N ALA A 209 16.79 1.94 -2.64
CA ALA A 209 17.18 1.64 -1.26
C ALA A 209 17.12 0.13 -0.94
N LEU A 210 16.38 -0.66 -1.71
CA LEU A 210 16.26 -2.11 -1.60
C LEU A 210 17.40 -2.82 -2.35
#